data_372fd31841d660cf93de5ca20797a399
#
_entry.id   372fd31841d660cf93de5ca20797a399
#
_cell.length_a   1.000
_cell.length_b   1.000
_cell.length_c   1.000
_cell.angle_alpha   90.00
_cell.angle_beta   90.00
_cell.angle_gamma   90.00
#
_symmetry.space_group_name_H-M   'P 1'
#
loop_
_entity.id
_entity.type
_entity.pdbx_description
1 polymer ?
#
loop_
_entity_poly.entity_id
_entity_poly.type
_entity_poly.pdbx_seq_one_letter_code
_entity_poly.pdbx_strand_id
1 'polypeptide(L)'
;MTSETEEPQSLEKRTAHFEVDQKCLPLETPVYDLTQLKAGMRITGPAIILNSTSTILVEPFWQASIDEFGNVEIVFLGHQGAAEAKSYKSIEEVPLDSIELSIFGHRFMSIAEQMGVSLQRTAASVNIKERLDFSCALFDHDGSLVANAPHLPVHLGSMQDAVRFQVRALGDSWREGDVILSNHPTAGGSHLPDMTIITPVFEKGKPVFYVASRGHHSDIGGIQPGSMPSFSKALEEEGAAFMSFKIIEDGVFQEEKLKDVLCNQTGQHPKIVGTRNLVDNLGDFKAQVAANNRGIALVKSLCEEYSLIYVQAQMRYIQDNAELSVKKMLVEVAQRIAQQDVVVLEAEDQMDEGSVMRLKLTINCQTERACFDFTGTDPEMFGNCNAPRSITSSAIIYCLRSLVNTDIPLNQGCLKPVEIIVPEGCFLNPSAEAAVVGGNVLTSQRVTDLVLKAFRACAASQGCMNNFTFGDKDFGYYETIAGGHGAGPGWVGQDGVHTHMTNTRITDPEVLEIRYPVCLRQFAIRDGSGGQGQYKGGDGVIREIEFLKDDIEIGLLSERRAIPPFGMAGGHCGATGKNLLIHPDGRV
;
A
#
# COMPACT_ATOMS: atom_id res chain seq x y z
N MET A 1 16.05 23.42 53.05
CA MET A 1 16.31 24.84 52.75
C MET A 1 15.49 25.16 51.52
N THR A 2 14.38 25.86 51.74
CA THR A 2 13.51 26.34 50.67
C THR A 2 14.23 27.54 50.02
N SER A 3 14.87 27.34 48.86
CA SER A 3 15.36 28.45 48.07
C SER A 3 14.16 29.18 47.49
N GLU A 4 14.01 30.44 47.84
CA GLU A 4 13.14 31.35 47.10
C GLU A 4 13.57 31.30 45.63
N THR A 5 12.72 30.78 44.78
CA THR A 5 12.95 30.80 43.32
C THR A 5 12.81 32.24 42.87
N GLU A 6 13.94 32.87 42.47
CA GLU A 6 13.94 34.22 41.84
C GLU A 6 12.96 34.16 40.63
N GLU A 7 12.07 35.15 40.55
CA GLU A 7 11.18 35.26 39.41
C GLU A 7 11.98 35.66 38.15
N PRO A 8 11.70 35.05 36.99
CA PRO A 8 12.39 35.41 35.75
C PRO A 8 12.08 36.86 35.35
N GLN A 9 13.13 37.64 35.08
CA GLN A 9 12.99 39.04 34.62
C GLN A 9 12.89 39.07 33.10
N SER A 10 11.83 39.72 32.57
CA SER A 10 11.69 39.97 31.13
C SER A 10 12.57 41.13 30.66
N LEU A 11 13.16 41.00 29.48
CA LEU A 11 13.90 42.06 28.81
C LEU A 11 12.98 43.20 28.38
N GLU A 12 11.88 42.84 27.78
CA GLU A 12 10.88 43.78 27.24
C GLU A 12 9.52 43.06 27.13
N LYS A 13 8.48 43.81 26.80
CA LYS A 13 7.18 43.27 26.45
C LYS A 13 6.82 43.68 25.01
N ARG A 14 6.28 42.76 24.24
CA ARG A 14 5.82 42.97 22.87
C ARG A 14 4.38 42.54 22.71
N THR A 15 3.68 43.08 21.73
CA THR A 15 2.40 42.52 21.30
C THR A 15 2.68 41.45 20.25
N ALA A 16 2.27 40.21 20.55
CA ALA A 16 2.29 39.09 19.61
C ALA A 16 0.87 38.56 19.43
N HIS A 17 0.62 37.91 18.28
CA HIS A 17 -0.68 37.39 17.96
C HIS A 17 -0.70 35.88 18.20
N PHE A 18 -1.67 35.43 18.99
CA PHE A 18 -1.87 34.02 19.33
C PHE A 18 -3.27 33.58 18.98
N GLU A 19 -3.42 32.34 18.61
CA GLU A 19 -4.74 31.75 18.47
C GLU A 19 -5.25 31.29 19.83
N VAL A 20 -6.35 31.85 20.27
CA VAL A 20 -7.04 31.49 21.50
C VAL A 20 -8.52 31.33 21.15
N ASP A 21 -9.09 30.15 21.43
CA ASP A 21 -10.48 29.80 21.12
C ASP A 21 -10.87 30.08 19.64
N GLN A 22 -10.00 29.67 18.70
CA GLN A 22 -10.18 29.85 17.25
C GLN A 22 -10.20 31.33 16.80
N LYS A 23 -9.69 32.25 17.63
CA LYS A 23 -9.55 33.66 17.31
C LYS A 23 -8.11 34.11 17.43
N CYS A 24 -7.61 34.80 16.44
CA CYS A 24 -6.30 35.44 16.51
C CYS A 24 -6.39 36.69 17.36
N LEU A 25 -5.79 36.65 18.55
CA LEU A 25 -5.82 37.74 19.53
C LEU A 25 -4.44 38.35 19.73
N PRO A 26 -4.33 39.69 19.76
CA PRO A 26 -3.10 40.38 20.15
C PRO A 26 -2.94 40.29 21.67
N LEU A 27 -1.86 39.67 22.16
CA LEU A 27 -1.56 39.54 23.58
C LEU A 27 -0.23 40.21 23.92
N GLU A 28 -0.18 40.85 25.08
CA GLU A 28 1.06 41.35 25.63
C GLU A 28 1.97 40.19 26.03
N THR A 29 3.15 40.11 25.41
CA THR A 29 4.03 38.95 25.45
C THR A 29 5.38 39.35 25.98
N PRO A 30 5.78 38.95 27.21
CA PRO A 30 7.11 39.20 27.75
C PRO A 30 8.18 38.43 26.99
N VAL A 31 9.35 39.06 26.82
CA VAL A 31 10.51 38.49 26.14
C VAL A 31 11.62 38.23 27.17
N TYR A 32 12.17 37.03 27.19
CA TYR A 32 13.22 36.63 28.11
C TYR A 32 14.48 36.23 27.34
N ASP A 33 15.65 36.37 27.99
CA ASP A 33 16.93 35.87 27.50
C ASP A 33 17.22 34.50 28.18
N LEU A 34 17.36 33.45 27.40
CA LEU A 34 17.61 32.09 27.90
C LEU A 34 18.89 32.04 28.77
N THR A 35 19.89 32.85 28.45
CA THR A 35 21.18 32.88 29.20
C THR A 35 21.05 33.44 30.62
N GLN A 36 19.95 34.13 30.91
CA GLN A 36 19.64 34.70 32.21
C GLN A 36 18.70 33.83 33.04
N LEU A 37 18.13 32.77 32.43
CA LEU A 37 17.24 31.85 33.10
C LEU A 37 18.03 30.77 33.85
N LYS A 38 17.67 30.56 35.10
CA LYS A 38 18.32 29.58 36.01
C LYS A 38 17.43 28.37 36.21
N ALA A 39 18.05 27.26 36.57
CA ALA A 39 17.33 26.03 36.95
C ALA A 39 16.27 26.29 38.03
N GLY A 40 15.07 25.74 37.79
CA GLY A 40 13.89 25.92 38.65
C GLY A 40 13.00 27.12 38.28
N MET A 41 13.45 28.04 37.44
CA MET A 41 12.61 29.14 36.94
C MET A 41 11.46 28.60 36.06
N ARG A 42 10.31 29.26 36.14
CA ARG A 42 9.11 28.93 35.36
C ARG A 42 8.56 30.18 34.68
N ILE A 43 8.16 30.03 33.44
CA ILE A 43 7.59 31.10 32.61
C ILE A 43 6.26 30.61 32.08
N THR A 44 5.19 31.26 32.47
CA THR A 44 3.84 30.95 31.93
C THR A 44 3.60 31.78 30.68
N GLY A 45 3.11 31.11 29.61
CA GLY A 45 2.75 31.77 28.36
C GLY A 45 1.52 32.69 28.46
N PRO A 46 1.38 33.62 27.52
CA PRO A 46 2.23 33.78 26.33
C PRO A 46 3.57 34.39 26.67
N ALA A 47 4.68 33.87 26.12
CA ALA A 47 6.01 34.38 26.33
C ALA A 47 6.96 34.05 25.14
N ILE A 48 8.03 34.81 25.00
CA ILE A 48 9.11 34.55 24.03
C ILE A 48 10.43 34.42 24.80
N ILE A 49 11.14 33.32 24.57
CA ILE A 49 12.48 33.11 25.14
C ILE A 49 13.49 33.12 24.00
N LEU A 50 14.42 34.09 24.04
CA LEU A 50 15.45 34.27 23.03
C LEU A 50 16.74 33.58 23.44
N ASN A 51 17.38 32.93 22.47
CA ASN A 51 18.76 32.46 22.55
C ASN A 51 19.55 33.06 21.36
N SER A 52 20.86 32.96 21.41
CA SER A 52 21.74 33.48 20.33
C SER A 52 21.45 32.89 18.94
N THR A 53 20.89 31.69 18.87
CA THR A 53 20.65 30.93 17.64
C THR A 53 19.19 30.50 17.44
N SER A 54 18.30 30.73 18.42
CA SER A 54 16.93 30.23 18.37
C SER A 54 15.96 31.10 19.16
N THR A 55 14.69 30.94 18.89
CA THR A 55 13.58 31.56 19.61
C THR A 55 12.62 30.46 20.05
N ILE A 56 12.25 30.45 21.33
CA ILE A 56 11.26 29.54 21.88
C ILE A 56 10.00 30.36 22.16
N LEU A 57 8.89 29.94 21.57
CA LEU A 57 7.58 30.49 21.83
C LEU A 57 6.87 29.66 22.89
N VAL A 58 6.44 30.30 23.95
CA VAL A 58 5.57 29.68 24.96
C VAL A 58 4.17 30.24 24.73
N GLU A 59 3.29 29.38 24.24
CA GLU A 59 1.93 29.78 23.90
C GLU A 59 1.05 30.02 25.14
N PRO A 60 -0.08 30.71 25.02
CA PRO A 60 -1.10 30.78 26.08
C PRO A 60 -1.45 29.37 26.59
N PHE A 61 -1.61 29.23 27.91
CA PHE A 61 -1.88 27.96 28.60
C PHE A 61 -0.74 26.96 28.65
N TRP A 62 0.48 27.33 28.20
CA TRP A 62 1.68 26.57 28.36
C TRP A 62 2.61 27.18 29.40
N GLN A 63 3.45 26.35 30.02
CA GLN A 63 4.50 26.78 30.94
C GLN A 63 5.83 26.21 30.53
N ALA A 64 6.84 27.06 30.41
CA ALA A 64 8.22 26.65 30.29
C ALA A 64 8.86 26.56 31.67
N SER A 65 9.66 25.52 31.92
CA SER A 65 10.48 25.35 33.11
C SER A 65 11.93 25.03 32.72
N ILE A 66 12.89 25.56 33.49
CA ILE A 66 14.31 25.30 33.27
C ILE A 66 14.75 24.19 34.24
N ASP A 67 15.27 23.09 33.70
CA ASP A 67 15.78 21.99 34.49
C ASP A 67 17.24 22.24 35.02
N GLU A 68 17.76 21.31 35.79
CA GLU A 68 19.12 21.39 36.36
C GLU A 68 20.25 21.32 35.33
N PHE A 69 19.95 20.89 34.08
CA PHE A 69 20.88 20.80 32.95
C PHE A 69 20.78 22.00 32.02
N GLY A 70 19.83 22.94 32.26
CA GLY A 70 19.55 24.09 31.41
C GLY A 70 18.64 23.79 30.24
N ASN A 71 17.95 22.63 30.20
CA ASN A 71 16.93 22.36 29.21
C ASN A 71 15.65 23.17 29.53
N VAL A 72 14.94 23.56 28.47
CA VAL A 72 13.63 24.19 28.56
C VAL A 72 12.56 23.12 28.35
N GLU A 73 11.88 22.73 29.39
CA GLU A 73 10.72 21.85 29.33
C GLU A 73 9.46 22.69 29.20
N ILE A 74 8.63 22.42 28.19
CA ILE A 74 7.38 23.14 27.95
C ILE A 74 6.22 22.18 28.17
N VAL A 75 5.33 22.51 29.12
CA VAL A 75 4.21 21.67 29.51
C VAL A 75 2.90 22.45 29.31
N PHE A 76 1.91 21.78 28.75
CA PHE A 76 0.55 22.32 28.63
C PHE A 76 -0.13 22.30 30.00
N LEU A 77 -0.58 23.45 30.47
CA LEU A 77 -1.26 23.57 31.76
C LEU A 77 -2.77 23.28 31.72
N GLY A 78 -3.29 23.09 30.50
CA GLY A 78 -4.73 23.03 30.28
C GLY A 78 -5.37 24.43 30.21
N HIS A 79 -6.47 24.56 29.51
CA HIS A 79 -7.33 25.73 29.65
C HIS A 79 -7.83 25.79 31.12
N GLN A 80 -7.75 26.95 31.78
CA GLN A 80 -8.47 27.15 33.08
C GLN A 80 -9.98 27.21 32.78
N GLY A 81 -10.64 26.14 33.01
CA GLY A 81 -11.89 25.68 32.51
C GLY A 81 -11.55 24.56 31.56
N ALA A 82 -11.27 23.36 32.13
CA ALA A 82 -11.10 22.17 31.31
C ALA A 82 -12.23 22.21 30.29
N ALA A 83 -11.88 22.39 29.03
CA ALA A 83 -12.81 22.06 27.97
C ALA A 83 -13.20 20.63 28.30
N GLU A 84 -14.40 20.43 28.83
CA GLU A 84 -15.03 19.11 28.89
C GLU A 84 -14.73 18.52 27.52
N ALA A 85 -14.07 17.39 27.47
CA ALA A 85 -13.67 16.74 26.22
C ALA A 85 -14.92 16.81 25.35
N LYS A 86 -14.88 17.62 24.25
CA LYS A 86 -16.08 17.98 23.48
C LYS A 86 -16.78 16.68 23.16
N SER A 87 -17.85 16.37 23.89
CA SER A 87 -18.60 15.13 23.70
C SER A 87 -19.53 15.34 22.54
N TYR A 88 -19.09 14.88 21.36
CA TYR A 88 -19.93 14.86 20.17
C TYR A 88 -20.90 13.68 20.22
N LYS A 89 -22.14 13.90 19.79
CA LYS A 89 -23.18 12.86 19.74
C LYS A 89 -23.22 12.16 18.36
N SER A 90 -22.74 12.84 17.33
CA SER A 90 -22.67 12.29 15.98
C SER A 90 -21.44 12.83 15.22
N ILE A 91 -21.09 12.18 14.11
CA ILE A 91 -19.97 12.57 13.24
C ILE A 91 -20.21 13.98 12.66
N GLU A 92 -21.46 14.34 12.36
CA GLU A 92 -21.85 15.61 11.75
C GLU A 92 -21.64 16.81 12.69
N GLU A 93 -21.58 16.58 14.00
CA GLU A 93 -21.30 17.62 15.00
C GLU A 93 -19.81 17.97 15.11
N VAL A 94 -18.91 17.09 14.60
CA VAL A 94 -17.47 17.32 14.64
C VAL A 94 -17.11 18.36 13.57
N PRO A 95 -16.51 19.50 13.94
CA PRO A 95 -16.10 20.49 12.95
C PRO A 95 -14.95 19.97 12.08
N LEU A 96 -14.98 20.31 10.80
CA LEU A 96 -13.84 20.07 9.90
C LEU A 96 -12.78 21.14 10.16
N ASP A 97 -11.59 20.71 10.56
CA ASP A 97 -10.41 21.54 10.72
C ASP A 97 -9.28 21.02 9.85
N SER A 98 -8.64 21.88 9.06
CA SER A 98 -7.60 21.51 8.10
C SER A 98 -6.30 21.05 8.76
N ILE A 99 -5.98 21.58 9.95
CA ILE A 99 -4.79 21.19 10.72
C ILE A 99 -5.00 19.79 11.31
N GLU A 100 -6.14 19.58 11.96
CA GLU A 100 -6.54 18.28 12.51
C GLU A 100 -6.63 17.22 11.41
N LEU A 101 -7.17 17.56 10.25
CA LEU A 101 -7.24 16.67 9.08
C LEU A 101 -5.84 16.19 8.66
N SER A 102 -4.86 17.10 8.61
CA SER A 102 -3.48 16.75 8.29
C SER A 102 -2.85 15.86 9.38
N ILE A 103 -3.04 16.22 10.65
CA ILE A 103 -2.53 15.45 11.80
C ILE A 103 -3.09 14.03 11.78
N PHE A 104 -4.40 13.88 11.64
CA PHE A 104 -5.04 12.56 11.61
C PHE A 104 -4.67 11.75 10.39
N GLY A 105 -4.49 12.37 9.22
CA GLY A 105 -3.97 11.71 8.03
C GLY A 105 -2.63 11.02 8.30
N HIS A 106 -1.68 11.73 8.91
CA HIS A 106 -0.37 11.20 9.28
C HIS A 106 -0.47 10.17 10.43
N ARG A 107 -1.32 10.38 11.43
CA ARG A 107 -1.53 9.41 12.52
C ARG A 107 -2.04 8.07 11.99
N PHE A 108 -3.04 8.06 11.09
CA PHE A 108 -3.57 6.82 10.52
C PHE A 108 -2.53 6.11 9.63
N MET A 109 -1.77 6.85 8.81
CA MET A 109 -0.65 6.26 8.06
C MET A 109 0.39 5.67 8.99
N SER A 110 0.77 6.38 10.06
CA SER A 110 1.73 5.90 11.05
C SER A 110 1.27 4.62 11.78
N ILE A 111 -0.03 4.44 12.00
CA ILE A 111 -0.56 3.17 12.54
C ILE A 111 -0.24 2.02 11.57
N ALA A 112 -0.54 2.19 10.27
CA ALA A 112 -0.27 1.17 9.27
C ALA A 112 1.25 0.91 9.11
N GLU A 113 2.09 1.94 9.20
CA GLU A 113 3.56 1.81 9.19
C GLU A 113 4.07 1.02 10.39
N GLN A 114 3.58 1.30 11.60
CA GLN A 114 3.95 0.55 12.81
C GLN A 114 3.48 -0.91 12.75
N MET A 115 2.33 -1.20 12.15
CA MET A 115 1.92 -2.56 11.83
C MET A 115 2.94 -3.23 10.92
N GLY A 116 3.36 -2.56 9.83
CA GLY A 116 4.37 -3.06 8.90
C GLY A 116 5.73 -3.33 9.54
N VAL A 117 6.21 -2.42 10.39
CA VAL A 117 7.45 -2.62 11.16
C VAL A 117 7.34 -3.85 12.08
N SER A 118 6.19 -4.03 12.74
CA SER A 118 5.93 -5.22 13.56
C SER A 118 5.98 -6.49 12.72
N LEU A 119 5.30 -6.49 11.56
CA LEU A 119 5.26 -7.62 10.64
C LEU A 119 6.66 -7.99 10.15
N GLN A 120 7.41 -7.03 9.61
CA GLN A 120 8.76 -7.24 9.11
C GLN A 120 9.69 -7.86 10.18
N ARG A 121 9.63 -7.36 11.42
CA ARG A 121 10.52 -7.81 12.50
C ARG A 121 10.22 -9.21 13.00
N THR A 122 8.97 -9.64 12.93
CA THR A 122 8.49 -10.91 13.48
C THR A 122 8.28 -12.01 12.45
N ALA A 123 8.24 -11.66 11.15
CA ALA A 123 8.09 -12.61 10.06
C ALA A 123 9.27 -13.58 9.93
N ALA A 124 9.00 -14.76 9.40
CA ALA A 124 9.97 -15.84 9.19
C ALA A 124 10.50 -15.88 7.75
N SER A 125 9.62 -15.67 6.76
CA SER A 125 9.98 -15.80 5.34
C SER A 125 10.85 -14.64 4.82
N VAL A 126 11.65 -14.95 3.80
CA VAL A 126 12.46 -13.97 3.05
C VAL A 126 11.56 -12.93 2.38
N ASN A 127 10.41 -13.36 1.87
CA ASN A 127 9.48 -12.47 1.15
C ASN A 127 9.01 -11.31 2.02
N ILE A 128 8.55 -11.59 3.23
CA ILE A 128 8.04 -10.55 4.14
C ILE A 128 9.20 -9.80 4.80
N LYS A 129 10.19 -10.53 5.32
CA LYS A 129 11.25 -9.95 6.16
C LYS A 129 12.28 -9.13 5.38
N GLU A 130 12.78 -9.66 4.26
CA GLU A 130 13.86 -9.08 3.48
C GLU A 130 13.34 -8.26 2.29
N ARG A 131 12.35 -8.80 1.57
CA ARG A 131 11.82 -8.18 0.36
C ARG A 131 10.69 -7.20 0.62
N LEU A 132 10.13 -7.15 1.83
CA LEU A 132 9.02 -6.30 2.23
C LEU A 132 7.76 -6.50 1.36
N ASP A 133 7.51 -7.75 0.95
CA ASP A 133 6.37 -8.10 0.13
C ASP A 133 5.11 -8.27 0.99
N PHE A 134 4.66 -7.15 1.54
CA PHE A 134 3.48 -7.09 2.40
C PHE A 134 2.85 -5.69 2.38
N SER A 135 1.62 -5.60 2.89
CA SER A 135 0.92 -4.33 3.12
C SER A 135 0.10 -4.38 4.40
N CYS A 136 0.02 -3.25 5.10
CA CYS A 136 -0.83 -3.04 6.27
C CYS A 136 -1.73 -1.85 6.04
N ALA A 137 -2.98 -1.94 6.50
CA ALA A 137 -3.97 -0.89 6.28
C ALA A 137 -5.04 -0.85 7.37
N LEU A 138 -5.67 0.32 7.50
CA LEU A 138 -6.76 0.64 8.40
C LEU A 138 -8.03 0.92 7.60
N PHE A 139 -9.15 0.37 8.05
CA PHE A 139 -10.46 0.47 7.40
C PHE A 139 -11.51 0.97 8.38
N ASP A 140 -12.51 1.69 7.86
CA ASP A 140 -13.66 2.12 8.63
C ASP A 140 -14.65 0.97 8.91
N HIS A 141 -15.78 1.30 9.54
CA HIS A 141 -16.81 0.34 9.92
C HIS A 141 -17.46 -0.40 8.74
N ASP A 142 -17.42 0.15 7.54
CA ASP A 142 -17.94 -0.45 6.31
C ASP A 142 -16.87 -1.24 5.54
N GLY A 143 -15.64 -1.29 6.04
CA GLY A 143 -14.50 -1.89 5.38
C GLY A 143 -13.91 -1.03 4.26
N SER A 144 -14.20 0.28 4.24
CA SER A 144 -13.58 1.22 3.32
C SER A 144 -12.18 1.60 3.78
N LEU A 145 -11.23 1.64 2.85
CA LEU A 145 -9.85 2.01 3.14
C LEU A 145 -9.77 3.46 3.63
N VAL A 146 -9.19 3.65 4.82
CA VAL A 146 -8.93 4.96 5.42
C VAL A 146 -7.48 5.38 5.17
N ALA A 147 -6.54 4.51 5.50
CA ALA A 147 -5.12 4.75 5.31
C ALA A 147 -4.36 3.43 5.18
N ASN A 148 -3.28 3.47 4.45
CA ASN A 148 -2.29 2.41 4.33
C ASN A 148 -0.89 3.01 4.50
N ALA A 149 0.08 2.18 4.85
CA ALA A 149 1.49 2.56 4.75
C ALA A 149 1.95 2.59 3.28
N PRO A 150 3.11 3.19 2.97
CA PRO A 150 3.68 3.19 1.61
C PRO A 150 4.22 1.79 1.23
N HIS A 151 3.35 0.80 1.30
CA HIS A 151 3.60 -0.60 0.95
C HIS A 151 3.25 -0.88 -0.52
N LEU A 152 2.96 -2.16 -0.88
CA LEU A 152 2.74 -2.56 -2.26
C LEU A 152 1.48 -1.94 -2.87
N PRO A 153 1.60 -1.22 -4.00
CA PRO A 153 0.45 -0.59 -4.65
C PRO A 153 -0.61 -1.58 -5.12
N VAL A 154 -0.25 -2.77 -5.58
CA VAL A 154 -1.21 -3.79 -6.03
C VAL A 154 -2.18 -4.22 -4.93
N HIS A 155 -1.80 -4.10 -3.67
CA HIS A 155 -2.65 -4.45 -2.53
C HIS A 155 -3.72 -3.40 -2.20
N LEU A 156 -3.55 -2.15 -2.61
CA LEU A 156 -4.35 -1.01 -2.13
C LEU A 156 -5.86 -1.16 -2.35
N GLY A 157 -6.29 -1.36 -3.59
CA GLY A 157 -7.70 -1.57 -3.92
C GLY A 157 -8.19 -2.96 -3.52
N SER A 158 -7.37 -3.99 -3.74
CA SER A 158 -7.76 -5.38 -3.48
C SER A 158 -7.93 -5.71 -1.99
N MET A 159 -7.13 -5.11 -1.09
CA MET A 159 -7.34 -5.29 0.36
C MET A 159 -8.68 -4.74 0.82
N GLN A 160 -9.12 -3.60 0.27
CA GLN A 160 -10.43 -3.05 0.56
C GLN A 160 -11.56 -3.99 0.14
N ASP A 161 -11.45 -4.55 -1.07
CA ASP A 161 -12.44 -5.50 -1.58
C ASP A 161 -12.49 -6.74 -0.69
N ALA A 162 -11.34 -7.22 -0.20
CA ALA A 162 -11.26 -8.34 0.74
C ALA A 162 -11.94 -8.01 2.08
N VAL A 163 -11.66 -6.85 2.67
CA VAL A 163 -12.30 -6.46 3.94
C VAL A 163 -13.80 -6.27 3.76
N ARG A 164 -14.24 -5.58 2.71
CA ARG A 164 -15.66 -5.38 2.41
C ARG A 164 -16.41 -6.68 2.13
N PHE A 165 -15.76 -7.64 1.48
CA PHE A 165 -16.34 -8.97 1.30
C PHE A 165 -16.61 -9.62 2.66
N GLN A 166 -15.63 -9.62 3.58
CA GLN A 166 -15.79 -10.23 4.89
C GLN A 166 -16.83 -9.49 5.75
N VAL A 167 -16.87 -8.16 5.69
CA VAL A 167 -17.89 -7.36 6.39
C VAL A 167 -19.29 -7.78 5.96
N ARG A 168 -19.53 -7.97 4.66
CA ARG A 168 -20.83 -8.39 4.12
C ARG A 168 -21.13 -9.86 4.36
N ALA A 169 -20.14 -10.73 4.15
CA ALA A 169 -20.32 -12.17 4.26
C ALA A 169 -20.55 -12.63 5.70
N LEU A 170 -19.88 -12.03 6.66
CA LEU A 170 -19.99 -12.40 8.07
C LEU A 170 -21.07 -11.59 8.80
N GLY A 171 -21.33 -10.32 8.38
CA GLY A 171 -22.41 -9.51 8.97
C GLY A 171 -22.40 -9.54 10.51
N ASP A 172 -23.51 -9.95 11.12
CA ASP A 172 -23.68 -10.06 12.58
C ASP A 172 -22.98 -11.29 13.19
N SER A 173 -22.35 -12.15 12.40
CA SER A 173 -21.61 -13.33 12.89
C SER A 173 -20.19 -13.03 13.38
N TRP A 174 -19.69 -11.81 13.18
CA TRP A 174 -18.44 -11.36 13.75
C TRP A 174 -18.47 -11.42 15.28
N ARG A 175 -17.40 -11.94 15.89
CA ARG A 175 -17.22 -11.96 17.34
C ARG A 175 -15.92 -11.29 17.73
N GLU A 176 -15.87 -10.70 18.90
CA GLU A 176 -14.63 -10.16 19.46
C GLU A 176 -13.64 -11.32 19.69
N GLY A 177 -12.41 -11.16 19.17
CA GLY A 177 -11.40 -12.21 19.19
C GLY A 177 -11.32 -13.05 17.92
N ASP A 178 -12.26 -12.91 16.97
CA ASP A 178 -12.16 -13.55 15.65
C ASP A 178 -11.12 -12.87 14.77
N VAL A 179 -10.37 -13.67 14.02
CA VAL A 179 -9.46 -13.20 12.97
C VAL A 179 -9.68 -14.04 11.72
N ILE A 180 -9.85 -13.39 10.58
CA ILE A 180 -10.14 -14.04 9.31
C ILE A 180 -8.91 -14.06 8.42
N LEU A 181 -8.64 -15.22 7.81
CA LEU A 181 -7.72 -15.41 6.70
C LEU A 181 -8.51 -15.50 5.39
N SER A 182 -8.09 -14.76 4.39
CA SER A 182 -8.67 -14.75 3.05
C SER A 182 -7.61 -14.47 1.98
N ASN A 183 -7.65 -15.18 0.86
CA ASN A 183 -6.83 -14.92 -0.33
C ASN A 183 -7.58 -15.19 -1.64
N HIS A 184 -8.78 -15.78 -1.59
CA HIS A 184 -9.54 -16.18 -2.77
C HIS A 184 -9.91 -14.95 -3.63
N PRO A 185 -9.72 -14.97 -4.96
CA PRO A 185 -10.05 -13.84 -5.86
C PRO A 185 -11.50 -13.37 -5.74
N THR A 186 -12.48 -14.26 -5.62
CA THR A 186 -13.90 -13.92 -5.40
C THR A 186 -14.13 -13.16 -4.09
N ALA A 187 -13.27 -13.35 -3.10
CA ALA A 187 -13.33 -12.67 -1.81
C ALA A 187 -12.42 -11.42 -1.76
N GLY A 188 -12.05 -10.85 -2.90
CA GLY A 188 -11.19 -9.67 -3.00
C GLY A 188 -9.70 -9.97 -2.91
N GLY A 189 -9.29 -11.23 -3.06
CA GLY A 189 -7.90 -11.62 -3.21
C GLY A 189 -7.32 -11.12 -4.55
N SER A 190 -6.02 -10.91 -4.58
CA SER A 190 -5.26 -10.54 -5.78
C SER A 190 -4.77 -11.77 -6.55
N HIS A 191 -4.08 -12.66 -5.84
CA HIS A 191 -3.70 -14.02 -6.21
C HIS A 191 -3.46 -14.82 -4.92
N LEU A 192 -3.38 -16.15 -5.04
CA LEU A 192 -3.42 -17.01 -3.85
C LEU A 192 -2.25 -16.81 -2.86
N PRO A 193 -0.98 -16.58 -3.27
CA PRO A 193 0.11 -16.35 -2.30
C PRO A 193 -0.07 -15.11 -1.41
N ASP A 194 -0.91 -14.15 -1.81
CA ASP A 194 -1.21 -12.91 -1.07
C ASP A 194 -2.21 -13.17 0.06
N MET A 195 -1.74 -13.73 1.17
CA MET A 195 -2.54 -14.08 2.34
C MET A 195 -2.93 -12.83 3.14
N THR A 196 -4.24 -12.60 3.28
CA THR A 196 -4.79 -11.43 3.98
C THR A 196 -5.36 -11.83 5.32
N ILE A 197 -4.83 -11.27 6.41
CA ILE A 197 -5.37 -11.39 7.76
C ILE A 197 -6.18 -10.14 8.08
N ILE A 198 -7.47 -10.33 8.41
CA ILE A 198 -8.44 -9.27 8.70
C ILE A 198 -8.91 -9.40 10.15
N THR A 199 -8.77 -8.34 10.93
CA THR A 199 -9.16 -8.33 12.34
C THR A 199 -10.10 -7.16 12.63
N PRO A 200 -11.30 -7.40 13.18
CA PRO A 200 -12.21 -6.35 13.61
C PRO A 200 -11.76 -5.69 14.91
N VAL A 201 -12.00 -4.40 15.03
CA VAL A 201 -11.87 -3.64 16.29
C VAL A 201 -13.25 -3.44 16.87
N PHE A 202 -13.51 -4.04 18.03
CA PHE A 202 -14.81 -3.99 18.68
C PHE A 202 -14.89 -2.87 19.71
N GLU A 203 -16.04 -2.19 19.73
CA GLU A 203 -16.47 -1.29 20.77
C GLU A 203 -17.94 -1.58 21.12
N LYS A 204 -18.22 -1.80 22.41
CA LYS A 204 -19.56 -2.13 22.92
C LYS A 204 -20.26 -3.27 22.15
N GLY A 205 -19.50 -4.32 21.81
CA GLY A 205 -20.01 -5.53 21.17
C GLY A 205 -20.29 -5.41 19.66
N LYS A 206 -19.82 -4.32 19.01
CA LYS A 206 -19.92 -4.14 17.55
C LYS A 206 -18.57 -3.80 16.94
N PRO A 207 -18.25 -4.31 15.74
CA PRO A 207 -17.06 -3.87 15.02
C PRO A 207 -17.23 -2.42 14.58
N VAL A 208 -16.25 -1.58 14.91
CA VAL A 208 -16.24 -0.14 14.60
C VAL A 208 -15.16 0.24 13.59
N PHE A 209 -14.13 -0.58 13.47
CA PHE A 209 -13.03 -0.47 12.51
C PHE A 209 -12.55 -1.87 12.15
N TYR A 210 -11.71 -1.93 11.10
CA TYR A 210 -10.96 -3.13 10.76
C TYR A 210 -9.50 -2.76 10.52
N VAL A 211 -8.61 -3.66 10.87
CA VAL A 211 -7.21 -3.62 10.47
C VAL A 211 -6.90 -4.86 9.66
N ALA A 212 -6.07 -4.72 8.65
CA ALA A 212 -5.65 -5.86 7.87
C ALA A 212 -4.16 -5.79 7.51
N SER A 213 -3.55 -6.96 7.42
CA SER A 213 -2.24 -7.16 6.84
C SER A 213 -2.32 -8.21 5.74
N ARG A 214 -1.65 -7.95 4.60
CA ARG A 214 -1.49 -8.88 3.48
C ARG A 214 -0.01 -9.17 3.33
N GLY A 215 0.37 -10.42 3.26
CA GLY A 215 1.73 -10.86 3.02
C GLY A 215 1.80 -11.89 1.92
N HIS A 216 2.78 -11.77 1.01
CA HIS A 216 3.06 -12.75 0.00
C HIS A 216 3.88 -13.90 0.60
N HIS A 217 3.23 -15.03 0.85
CA HIS A 217 3.87 -16.21 1.38
C HIS A 217 4.76 -16.87 0.31
N SER A 218 5.94 -17.34 0.70
CA SER A 218 6.95 -17.86 -0.23
C SER A 218 6.55 -19.15 -0.94
N ASP A 219 5.73 -19.98 -0.31
CA ASP A 219 5.15 -21.19 -0.90
C ASP A 219 3.88 -21.57 -0.14
N ILE A 220 2.80 -21.80 -0.86
CA ILE A 220 1.50 -22.24 -0.35
C ILE A 220 1.00 -23.51 -1.05
N GLY A 221 1.91 -24.25 -1.69
CA GLY A 221 1.59 -25.45 -2.46
C GLY A 221 1.31 -25.17 -3.94
N GLY A 222 0.48 -25.99 -4.55
CA GLY A 222 0.20 -25.96 -5.98
C GLY A 222 1.19 -26.76 -6.82
N ILE A 223 1.18 -26.56 -8.15
CA ILE A 223 1.91 -27.40 -9.10
C ILE A 223 3.40 -27.07 -9.24
N GLN A 224 3.85 -25.91 -8.73
CA GLN A 224 5.24 -25.44 -8.87
C GLN A 224 5.77 -24.86 -7.55
N PRO A 225 7.06 -25.09 -7.20
CA PRO A 225 7.69 -24.46 -6.05
C PRO A 225 7.61 -22.92 -6.13
N GLY A 226 7.37 -22.27 -4.98
CA GLY A 226 7.19 -20.82 -4.88
C GLY A 226 5.78 -20.34 -5.20
N SER A 227 4.83 -21.26 -5.50
CA SER A 227 3.39 -20.99 -5.72
C SER A 227 3.09 -19.88 -6.76
N MET A 228 3.99 -19.74 -7.74
CA MET A 228 3.85 -18.82 -8.87
C MET A 228 4.03 -19.59 -10.19
N PRO A 229 3.15 -20.60 -10.47
CA PRO A 229 3.31 -21.46 -11.64
C PRO A 229 3.22 -20.67 -12.95
N SER A 230 4.22 -20.88 -13.83
CA SER A 230 4.29 -20.14 -15.10
C SER A 230 3.23 -20.56 -16.12
N PHE A 231 2.58 -21.70 -15.92
CA PHE A 231 1.66 -22.31 -16.88
C PHE A 231 0.38 -22.86 -16.25
N SER A 232 -0.06 -22.31 -15.11
CA SER A 232 -1.34 -22.69 -14.50
C SER A 232 -2.53 -22.35 -15.42
N LYS A 233 -3.58 -23.16 -15.33
CA LYS A 233 -4.80 -23.04 -16.13
C LYS A 233 -6.05 -22.95 -15.28
N ALA A 234 -5.94 -23.32 -14.02
CA ALA A 234 -7.00 -23.28 -13.03
C ALA A 234 -6.47 -22.78 -11.70
N LEU A 235 -7.33 -22.14 -10.90
CA LEU A 235 -6.96 -21.57 -9.62
C LEU A 235 -6.40 -22.64 -8.64
N GLU A 236 -6.94 -23.84 -8.66
CA GLU A 236 -6.47 -24.96 -7.80
C GLU A 236 -5.01 -25.37 -8.03
N GLU A 237 -4.45 -25.04 -9.20
CA GLU A 237 -3.06 -25.31 -9.53
C GLU A 237 -2.09 -24.32 -8.87
N GLU A 238 -2.59 -23.19 -8.36
CA GLU A 238 -1.80 -22.09 -7.85
C GLU A 238 -1.54 -22.15 -6.33
N GLY A 239 -2.22 -23.04 -5.60
CA GLY A 239 -1.99 -23.27 -4.18
C GLY A 239 -3.25 -23.25 -3.32
N ALA A 240 -3.07 -23.16 -2.00
CA ALA A 240 -4.15 -23.18 -1.03
C ALA A 240 -5.03 -21.92 -1.11
N ALA A 241 -6.35 -22.10 -1.16
CA ALA A 241 -7.33 -21.04 -1.27
C ALA A 241 -8.21 -20.94 0.00
N PHE A 242 -8.36 -19.73 0.51
CA PHE A 242 -9.16 -19.40 1.69
C PHE A 242 -10.17 -18.29 1.35
N MET A 243 -11.46 -18.54 1.51
CA MET A 243 -12.47 -17.51 1.25
C MET A 243 -12.79 -16.70 2.53
N SER A 244 -13.12 -17.39 3.63
CA SER A 244 -13.45 -16.78 4.93
C SER A 244 -13.04 -17.75 6.06
N PHE A 245 -11.74 -18.02 6.18
CA PHE A 245 -11.24 -18.97 7.16
C PHE A 245 -10.97 -18.26 8.49
N LYS A 246 -11.61 -18.70 9.58
CA LYS A 246 -11.30 -18.21 10.93
C LYS A 246 -9.96 -18.78 11.38
N ILE A 247 -8.89 -18.03 11.19
CA ILE A 247 -7.55 -18.43 11.64
C ILE A 247 -7.42 -18.34 13.16
N ILE A 248 -8.16 -17.39 13.78
CA ILE A 248 -8.43 -17.37 15.21
C ILE A 248 -9.94 -17.38 15.40
N GLU A 249 -10.44 -18.29 16.20
CA GLU A 249 -11.83 -18.43 16.56
C GLU A 249 -11.94 -18.45 18.09
N ASP A 250 -12.76 -17.55 18.66
CA ASP A 250 -12.90 -17.38 20.11
C ASP A 250 -11.53 -17.24 20.84
N GLY A 251 -10.58 -16.54 20.24
CA GLY A 251 -9.24 -16.33 20.79
C GLY A 251 -8.26 -17.49 20.61
N VAL A 252 -8.66 -18.61 19.98
CA VAL A 252 -7.83 -19.80 19.78
C VAL A 252 -7.34 -19.87 18.33
N PHE A 253 -6.01 -19.94 18.14
CA PHE A 253 -5.39 -20.11 16.83
C PHE A 253 -5.66 -21.53 16.28
N GLN A 254 -6.25 -21.63 15.08
CA GLN A 254 -6.73 -22.86 14.48
C GLN A 254 -5.63 -23.59 13.68
N GLU A 255 -4.50 -23.87 14.33
CA GLU A 255 -3.27 -24.35 13.68
C GLU A 255 -3.48 -25.67 12.93
N GLU A 256 -4.20 -26.65 13.51
CA GLU A 256 -4.38 -27.95 12.88
C GLU A 256 -5.32 -27.89 11.64
N LYS A 257 -6.38 -27.08 11.71
CA LYS A 257 -7.26 -26.85 10.55
C LYS A 257 -6.50 -26.14 9.42
N LEU A 258 -5.62 -25.18 9.79
CA LEU A 258 -4.80 -24.43 8.84
C LEU A 258 -3.76 -25.36 8.17
N LYS A 259 -3.08 -26.21 8.93
CA LYS A 259 -2.14 -27.21 8.41
C LYS A 259 -2.83 -28.17 7.44
N ASP A 260 -4.05 -28.61 7.76
CA ASP A 260 -4.79 -29.52 6.89
C ASP A 260 -5.00 -28.91 5.50
N VAL A 261 -5.46 -27.65 5.42
CA VAL A 261 -5.66 -26.97 4.13
C VAL A 261 -4.34 -26.72 3.40
N LEU A 262 -3.28 -26.36 4.12
CA LEU A 262 -1.97 -26.05 3.50
C LEU A 262 -1.23 -27.30 3.00
N CYS A 263 -1.34 -28.43 3.70
CA CYS A 263 -0.55 -29.63 3.41
C CYS A 263 -1.31 -30.67 2.56
N ASN A 264 -2.64 -30.75 2.70
CA ASN A 264 -3.45 -31.81 2.08
C ASN A 264 -4.24 -31.29 0.85
N GLN A 265 -3.57 -30.51 -0.02
CA GLN A 265 -4.19 -30.00 -1.24
C GLN A 265 -4.45 -31.14 -2.23
N THR A 266 -5.62 -31.09 -2.83
CA THR A 266 -6.05 -32.04 -3.85
C THR A 266 -6.69 -31.29 -5.01
N GLY A 267 -6.56 -31.80 -6.23
CA GLY A 267 -7.17 -31.21 -7.43
C GLY A 267 -7.02 -32.15 -8.63
N GLN A 268 -7.44 -31.68 -9.80
CA GLN A 268 -7.40 -32.49 -11.03
C GLN A 268 -5.98 -32.64 -11.58
N HIS A 269 -5.09 -31.69 -11.34
CA HIS A 269 -3.72 -31.75 -11.85
C HIS A 269 -2.85 -32.66 -10.94
N PRO A 270 -2.11 -33.65 -11.51
CA PRO A 270 -1.37 -34.65 -10.73
C PRO A 270 -0.15 -34.10 -9.97
N LYS A 271 0.30 -32.88 -10.28
CA LYS A 271 1.44 -32.22 -9.60
C LYS A 271 1.02 -31.32 -8.43
N ILE A 272 -0.27 -31.21 -8.11
CA ILE A 272 -0.72 -30.43 -6.96
C ILE A 272 -0.18 -31.09 -5.69
N VAL A 273 0.55 -30.32 -4.91
CA VAL A 273 1.08 -30.72 -3.61
C VAL A 273 0.84 -29.64 -2.58
N GLY A 274 0.88 -29.98 -1.30
CA GLY A 274 0.81 -29.01 -0.21
C GLY A 274 2.05 -28.11 -0.14
N THR A 275 2.00 -27.15 0.78
CA THR A 275 3.11 -26.20 0.99
C THR A 275 4.44 -26.91 1.26
N ARG A 276 5.51 -26.37 0.69
CA ARG A 276 6.90 -26.78 0.93
C ARG A 276 7.56 -26.00 2.07
N ASN A 277 6.91 -24.93 2.54
CA ASN A 277 7.45 -23.99 3.53
C ASN A 277 6.51 -23.83 4.75
N LEU A 278 5.94 -24.90 5.28
CA LEU A 278 4.95 -24.85 6.35
C LEU A 278 5.41 -24.06 7.59
N VAL A 279 6.68 -24.19 7.97
CA VAL A 279 7.24 -23.50 9.15
C VAL A 279 7.22 -21.97 8.96
N ASP A 280 7.64 -21.51 7.78
CA ASP A 280 7.61 -20.10 7.42
C ASP A 280 6.16 -19.60 7.34
N ASN A 281 5.24 -20.37 6.73
CA ASN A 281 3.82 -19.99 6.66
C ASN A 281 3.23 -19.76 8.06
N LEU A 282 3.42 -20.70 8.98
CA LEU A 282 2.91 -20.56 10.35
C LEU A 282 3.53 -19.38 11.10
N GLY A 283 4.83 -19.16 10.89
CA GLY A 283 5.54 -17.99 11.43
C GLY A 283 4.96 -16.68 10.90
N ASP A 284 4.76 -16.59 9.61
CA ASP A 284 4.25 -15.39 8.94
C ASP A 284 2.79 -15.10 9.29
N PHE A 285 1.91 -16.10 9.39
CA PHE A 285 0.55 -15.90 9.88
C PHE A 285 0.53 -15.34 11.31
N LYS A 286 1.36 -15.88 12.22
CA LYS A 286 1.47 -15.37 13.59
C LYS A 286 2.02 -13.93 13.60
N ALA A 287 2.95 -13.60 12.72
CA ALA A 287 3.50 -12.26 12.56
C ALA A 287 2.44 -11.26 12.03
N GLN A 288 1.62 -11.66 11.05
CA GLN A 288 0.50 -10.85 10.55
C GLN A 288 -0.56 -10.59 11.63
N VAL A 289 -0.90 -11.60 12.43
CA VAL A 289 -1.80 -11.43 13.59
C VAL A 289 -1.21 -10.45 14.60
N ALA A 290 0.09 -10.57 14.90
CA ALA A 290 0.77 -9.65 15.83
C ALA A 290 0.80 -8.21 15.30
N ALA A 291 1.00 -8.02 14.00
CA ALA A 291 0.93 -6.72 13.35
C ALA A 291 -0.48 -6.10 13.46
N ASN A 292 -1.52 -6.89 13.21
CA ASN A 292 -2.90 -6.44 13.37
C ASN A 292 -3.20 -6.06 14.83
N ASN A 293 -2.75 -6.85 15.82
CA ASN A 293 -2.89 -6.52 17.23
C ASN A 293 -2.20 -5.19 17.60
N ARG A 294 -1.03 -4.90 16.99
CA ARG A 294 -0.37 -3.59 17.15
C ARG A 294 -1.27 -2.46 16.62
N GLY A 295 -1.85 -2.63 15.43
CA GLY A 295 -2.78 -1.67 14.84
C GLY A 295 -4.00 -1.42 15.73
N ILE A 296 -4.61 -2.49 16.26
CA ILE A 296 -5.76 -2.41 17.18
C ILE A 296 -5.41 -1.59 18.43
N ALA A 297 -4.27 -1.87 19.05
CA ALA A 297 -3.84 -1.15 20.25
C ALA A 297 -3.68 0.34 19.98
N LEU A 298 -3.10 0.71 18.84
CA LEU A 298 -2.90 2.12 18.45
C LEU A 298 -4.21 2.84 18.13
N VAL A 299 -5.15 2.18 17.42
CA VAL A 299 -6.47 2.77 17.14
C VAL A 299 -7.27 2.95 18.42
N LYS A 300 -7.24 1.96 19.34
CA LYS A 300 -7.91 2.08 20.64
C LYS A 300 -7.33 3.23 21.46
N SER A 301 -6.01 3.38 21.53
CA SER A 301 -5.38 4.52 22.20
C SER A 301 -5.81 5.87 21.61
N LEU A 302 -5.96 5.93 20.27
CA LEU A 302 -6.45 7.13 19.60
C LEU A 302 -7.91 7.45 19.98
N CYS A 303 -8.77 6.41 20.10
CA CYS A 303 -10.15 6.59 20.55
C CYS A 303 -10.26 6.98 22.04
N GLU A 304 -9.31 6.54 22.88
CA GLU A 304 -9.23 6.96 24.29
C GLU A 304 -8.81 8.43 24.41
N GLU A 305 -7.90 8.90 23.52
CA GLU A 305 -7.42 10.28 23.48
C GLU A 305 -8.51 11.26 22.98
N TYR A 306 -9.25 10.89 21.91
CA TYR A 306 -10.13 11.81 21.17
C TYR A 306 -11.63 11.46 21.18
N SER A 307 -12.05 10.34 21.65
CA SER A 307 -13.34 9.66 21.50
C SER A 307 -13.53 8.95 20.16
N LEU A 308 -14.36 7.89 20.19
CA LEU A 308 -14.68 7.09 18.99
C LEU A 308 -15.31 7.94 17.88
N ILE A 309 -16.30 8.79 18.23
CA ILE A 309 -17.03 9.62 17.25
C ILE A 309 -16.07 10.59 16.55
N TYR A 310 -15.14 11.18 17.28
CA TYR A 310 -14.16 12.10 16.72
C TYR A 310 -13.22 11.38 15.74
N VAL A 311 -12.71 10.21 16.11
CA VAL A 311 -11.84 9.39 15.24
C VAL A 311 -12.57 8.98 13.96
N GLN A 312 -13.82 8.55 14.06
CA GLN A 312 -14.67 8.21 12.90
C GLN A 312 -14.93 9.42 11.99
N ALA A 313 -15.14 10.60 12.57
CA ALA A 313 -15.30 11.83 11.80
C ALA A 313 -14.02 12.16 11.01
N GLN A 314 -12.85 12.05 11.63
CA GLN A 314 -11.57 12.29 10.94
C GLN A 314 -11.34 11.28 9.82
N MET A 315 -11.68 9.99 10.01
CA MET A 315 -11.60 8.98 8.94
C MET A 315 -12.46 9.38 7.73
N ARG A 316 -13.69 9.83 7.95
CA ARG A 316 -14.59 10.30 6.90
C ARG A 316 -14.03 11.54 6.19
N TYR A 317 -13.55 12.53 6.95
CA TYR A 317 -13.03 13.77 6.37
C TYR A 317 -11.79 13.55 5.52
N ILE A 318 -10.92 12.62 5.89
CA ILE A 318 -9.75 12.23 5.08
C ILE A 318 -10.19 11.60 3.75
N GLN A 319 -11.22 10.75 3.76
CA GLN A 319 -11.78 10.18 2.53
C GLN A 319 -12.45 11.27 1.67
N ASP A 320 -13.19 12.20 2.26
CA ASP A 320 -13.85 13.28 1.55
C ASP A 320 -12.83 14.26 0.93
N ASN A 321 -11.71 14.52 1.63
CA ASN A 321 -10.60 15.31 1.08
C ASN A 321 -9.93 14.64 -0.12
N ALA A 322 -9.75 13.31 -0.07
CA ALA A 322 -9.22 12.55 -1.20
C ALA A 322 -10.19 12.57 -2.40
N GLU A 323 -11.50 12.44 -2.17
CA GLU A 323 -12.53 12.60 -3.19
C GLU A 323 -12.44 13.97 -3.87
N LEU A 324 -12.37 15.05 -3.09
CA LEU A 324 -12.28 16.41 -3.62
C LEU A 324 -11.00 16.62 -4.43
N SER A 325 -9.88 16.08 -3.97
CA SER A 325 -8.59 16.18 -4.67
C SER A 325 -8.61 15.46 -6.03
N VAL A 326 -9.21 14.26 -6.08
CA VAL A 326 -9.37 13.53 -7.35
C VAL A 326 -10.34 14.25 -8.27
N LYS A 327 -11.47 14.79 -7.79
CA LYS A 327 -12.40 15.60 -8.60
C LYS A 327 -11.68 16.77 -9.29
N LYS A 328 -10.90 17.54 -8.53
CA LYS A 328 -10.12 18.66 -9.07
C LYS A 328 -9.12 18.20 -10.13
N MET A 329 -8.37 17.14 -9.83
CA MET A 329 -7.39 16.57 -10.77
C MET A 329 -8.06 16.12 -12.07
N LEU A 330 -9.22 15.45 -12.02
CA LEU A 330 -9.95 15.01 -13.21
C LEU A 330 -10.35 16.20 -14.10
N VAL A 331 -10.87 17.29 -13.51
CA VAL A 331 -11.22 18.51 -14.24
C VAL A 331 -9.99 19.17 -14.85
N GLU A 332 -8.89 19.30 -14.10
CA GLU A 332 -7.63 19.89 -14.59
C GLU A 332 -7.06 19.10 -15.77
N VAL A 333 -7.06 17.75 -15.68
CA VAL A 333 -6.59 16.88 -16.76
C VAL A 333 -7.49 17.04 -18.00
N ALA A 334 -8.81 17.01 -17.84
CA ALA A 334 -9.75 17.16 -18.94
C ALA A 334 -9.57 18.51 -19.65
N GLN A 335 -9.46 19.60 -18.92
CA GLN A 335 -9.24 20.95 -19.46
C GLN A 335 -7.90 21.10 -20.18
N ARG A 336 -6.85 20.41 -19.70
CA ARG A 336 -5.53 20.40 -20.36
C ARG A 336 -5.56 19.64 -21.69
N ILE A 337 -6.37 18.58 -21.80
CA ILE A 337 -6.44 17.75 -23.01
C ILE A 337 -7.41 18.34 -24.04
N ALA A 338 -8.59 18.76 -23.60
CA ALA A 338 -9.63 19.35 -24.45
C ALA A 338 -10.50 20.29 -23.60
N GLN A 339 -10.74 21.52 -24.10
CA GLN A 339 -11.62 22.49 -23.42
C GLN A 339 -13.10 22.17 -23.68
N GLN A 340 -13.57 21.04 -23.16
CA GLN A 340 -14.93 20.53 -23.33
C GLN A 340 -15.49 20.07 -21.98
N ASP A 341 -16.82 20.11 -21.84
CA ASP A 341 -17.51 19.66 -20.62
C ASP A 341 -17.40 18.15 -20.41
N VAL A 342 -17.34 17.39 -21.50
CA VAL A 342 -17.14 15.93 -21.46
C VAL A 342 -15.98 15.58 -22.38
N VAL A 343 -14.98 14.95 -21.81
CA VAL A 343 -13.77 14.48 -22.51
C VAL A 343 -13.76 12.96 -22.54
N VAL A 344 -13.61 12.39 -23.74
CA VAL A 344 -13.50 10.94 -23.94
C VAL A 344 -12.09 10.63 -24.42
N LEU A 345 -11.42 9.72 -23.73
CA LEU A 345 -10.08 9.24 -24.02
C LEU A 345 -10.13 7.73 -24.20
N GLU A 346 -9.46 7.25 -25.24
CA GLU A 346 -9.42 5.81 -25.54
C GLU A 346 -7.97 5.34 -25.55
N ALA A 347 -7.75 4.14 -25.04
CA ALA A 347 -6.47 3.48 -25.07
C ALA A 347 -6.66 1.97 -25.20
N GLU A 348 -5.68 1.32 -25.82
CA GLU A 348 -5.59 -0.14 -25.86
C GLU A 348 -4.14 -0.56 -25.63
N ASP A 349 -3.95 -1.75 -25.10
CA ASP A 349 -2.67 -2.44 -24.98
C ASP A 349 -2.88 -3.94 -25.18
N GLN A 350 -1.82 -4.65 -25.58
CA GLN A 350 -1.88 -6.06 -25.94
C GLN A 350 -0.91 -6.86 -25.08
N MET A 351 -1.36 -7.99 -24.54
CA MET A 351 -0.52 -8.98 -23.86
C MET A 351 0.35 -9.72 -24.88
N ASP A 352 1.46 -10.31 -24.44
CA ASP A 352 2.39 -11.01 -25.34
C ASP A 352 1.77 -12.20 -26.09
N GLU A 353 0.75 -12.84 -25.50
CA GLU A 353 0.00 -13.93 -26.15
C GLU A 353 -1.10 -13.46 -27.11
N GLY A 354 -1.35 -12.16 -27.19
CA GLY A 354 -2.23 -11.56 -28.17
C GLY A 354 -3.52 -10.94 -27.62
N SER A 355 -3.95 -11.25 -26.40
CA SER A 355 -5.16 -10.68 -25.80
C SER A 355 -5.07 -9.16 -25.63
N VAL A 356 -6.15 -8.46 -25.97
CA VAL A 356 -6.20 -7.00 -25.99
C VAL A 356 -7.08 -6.48 -24.86
N MET A 357 -6.55 -5.53 -24.09
CA MET A 357 -7.32 -4.74 -23.14
C MET A 357 -7.67 -3.38 -23.73
N ARG A 358 -8.89 -2.94 -23.52
CA ARG A 358 -9.42 -1.66 -24.02
C ARG A 358 -9.95 -0.84 -22.86
N LEU A 359 -9.68 0.45 -22.91
CA LEU A 359 -10.19 1.43 -21.96
C LEU A 359 -10.78 2.60 -22.70
N LYS A 360 -12.05 2.91 -22.37
CA LYS A 360 -12.71 4.17 -22.69
C LYS A 360 -12.89 4.95 -21.39
N LEU A 361 -12.11 6.01 -21.22
CA LEU A 361 -12.17 6.90 -20.08
C LEU A 361 -13.01 8.13 -20.44
N THR A 362 -14.16 8.31 -19.79
CA THR A 362 -15.03 9.46 -19.94
C THR A 362 -14.94 10.34 -18.69
N ILE A 363 -14.53 11.60 -18.85
CA ILE A 363 -14.46 12.58 -17.76
C ILE A 363 -15.52 13.65 -18.01
N ASN A 364 -16.41 13.87 -17.04
CA ASN A 364 -17.43 14.90 -17.07
C ASN A 364 -17.04 16.02 -16.10
N CYS A 365 -16.65 17.19 -16.63
CA CYS A 365 -16.20 18.34 -15.85
C CYS A 365 -17.31 19.01 -15.04
N GLN A 366 -18.58 18.91 -15.46
CA GLN A 366 -19.70 19.51 -14.74
C GLN A 366 -20.06 18.74 -13.47
N THR A 367 -19.98 17.40 -13.55
CA THR A 367 -20.24 16.51 -12.41
C THR A 367 -18.97 16.15 -11.64
N GLU A 368 -17.81 16.52 -12.17
CA GLU A 368 -16.47 16.20 -11.62
C GLU A 368 -16.26 14.68 -11.40
N ARG A 369 -16.80 13.87 -12.32
CA ARG A 369 -16.76 12.40 -12.25
C ARG A 369 -16.11 11.80 -13.50
N ALA A 370 -15.60 10.60 -13.33
CA ALA A 370 -15.05 9.82 -14.44
C ALA A 370 -15.66 8.41 -14.50
N CYS A 371 -15.76 7.87 -15.71
CA CYS A 371 -16.11 6.48 -15.96
C CYS A 371 -14.95 5.80 -16.70
N PHE A 372 -14.43 4.72 -16.11
CA PHE A 372 -13.43 3.83 -16.71
C PHE A 372 -14.15 2.59 -17.22
N ASP A 373 -14.39 2.55 -18.52
CA ASP A 373 -15.14 1.49 -19.18
C ASP A 373 -14.17 0.59 -19.96
N PHE A 374 -14.02 -0.66 -19.53
CA PHE A 374 -13.19 -1.69 -20.15
C PHE A 374 -13.98 -2.59 -21.13
N THR A 375 -15.18 -2.18 -21.53
CA THR A 375 -15.98 -2.91 -22.54
C THR A 375 -15.20 -3.07 -23.84
N GLY A 376 -15.18 -4.29 -24.36
CA GLY A 376 -14.41 -4.66 -25.55
C GLY A 376 -13.02 -5.25 -25.22
N THR A 377 -12.65 -5.36 -23.95
CA THR A 377 -11.52 -6.20 -23.52
C THR A 377 -11.81 -7.66 -23.84
N ASP A 378 -10.78 -8.38 -24.29
CA ASP A 378 -10.91 -9.76 -24.73
C ASP A 378 -11.39 -10.71 -23.61
N PRO A 379 -11.98 -11.87 -23.95
CA PRO A 379 -12.49 -12.84 -22.99
C PRO A 379 -11.41 -13.38 -22.03
N GLU A 380 -11.85 -14.10 -21.00
CA GLU A 380 -11.00 -14.87 -20.09
C GLU A 380 -9.97 -15.72 -20.86
N MET A 381 -8.71 -15.64 -20.43
CA MET A 381 -7.59 -16.35 -21.04
C MET A 381 -7.52 -17.80 -20.54
N PHE A 382 -7.06 -18.69 -21.39
CA PHE A 382 -6.78 -20.07 -21.02
C PHE A 382 -5.56 -20.21 -20.08
N GLY A 383 -4.75 -19.18 -19.93
CA GLY A 383 -3.57 -19.10 -19.06
C GLY A 383 -3.86 -18.36 -17.75
N ASN A 384 -2.81 -17.98 -17.06
CA ASN A 384 -2.84 -17.42 -15.71
C ASN A 384 -2.76 -15.88 -15.63
N CYS A 385 -2.80 -15.19 -16.77
CA CYS A 385 -2.78 -13.73 -16.82
C CYS A 385 -4.16 -13.08 -16.62
N ASN A 386 -5.17 -13.84 -16.22
CA ASN A 386 -6.46 -13.30 -15.83
C ASN A 386 -6.31 -12.49 -14.53
N ALA A 387 -6.85 -11.29 -14.50
CA ALA A 387 -6.77 -10.40 -13.35
C ALA A 387 -8.12 -10.29 -12.64
N PRO A 388 -8.24 -10.60 -11.35
CA PRO A 388 -9.44 -10.30 -10.60
C PRO A 388 -9.80 -8.81 -10.69
N ARG A 389 -11.09 -8.47 -10.65
CA ARG A 389 -11.56 -7.08 -10.74
C ARG A 389 -10.88 -6.15 -9.72
N SER A 390 -10.53 -6.67 -8.55
CA SER A 390 -9.79 -5.97 -7.49
C SER A 390 -8.42 -5.44 -7.97
N ILE A 391 -7.77 -6.12 -8.90
CA ILE A 391 -6.50 -5.70 -9.52
C ILE A 391 -6.72 -4.46 -10.40
N THR A 392 -7.77 -4.45 -11.22
CA THR A 392 -8.13 -3.27 -12.01
C THR A 392 -8.43 -2.07 -11.11
N SER A 393 -9.15 -2.27 -10.00
CA SER A 393 -9.40 -1.23 -9.00
C SER A 393 -8.10 -0.70 -8.38
N SER A 394 -7.14 -1.60 -8.06
CA SER A 394 -5.81 -1.22 -7.53
C SER A 394 -5.01 -0.38 -8.53
N ALA A 395 -5.01 -0.73 -9.81
CA ALA A 395 -4.34 0.03 -10.85
C ALA A 395 -4.93 1.44 -11.01
N ILE A 396 -6.27 1.55 -11.01
CA ILE A 396 -6.95 2.84 -11.15
C ILE A 396 -6.68 3.74 -9.95
N ILE A 397 -6.83 3.25 -8.71
CA ILE A 397 -6.61 4.09 -7.52
C ILE A 397 -5.14 4.56 -7.45
N TYR A 398 -4.19 3.70 -7.84
CA TYR A 398 -2.78 4.07 -7.95
C TYR A 398 -2.56 5.21 -8.96
N CYS A 399 -3.11 5.08 -10.18
CA CYS A 399 -2.99 6.10 -11.22
C CYS A 399 -3.60 7.42 -10.78
N LEU A 400 -4.82 7.40 -10.21
CA LEU A 400 -5.50 8.60 -9.71
C LEU A 400 -4.64 9.29 -8.63
N ARG A 401 -4.15 8.52 -7.63
CA ARG A 401 -3.29 9.08 -6.57
C ARG A 401 -2.00 9.67 -7.13
N SER A 402 -1.38 9.00 -8.12
CA SER A 402 -0.14 9.47 -8.75
C SER A 402 -0.33 10.75 -9.56
N LEU A 403 -1.53 11.01 -10.07
CA LEU A 403 -1.86 12.20 -10.85
C LEU A 403 -2.32 13.39 -9.97
N VAL A 404 -2.73 13.14 -8.73
CA VAL A 404 -3.10 14.21 -7.78
C VAL A 404 -1.85 14.93 -7.31
N ASN A 405 -1.82 16.25 -7.45
CA ASN A 405 -0.67 17.12 -7.12
C ASN A 405 -0.70 17.65 -5.67
N THR A 406 -1.40 16.97 -4.76
CA THR A 406 -1.45 17.30 -3.34
C THR A 406 -1.10 16.08 -2.51
N ASP A 407 -0.54 16.33 -1.31
CA ASP A 407 -0.23 15.23 -0.39
C ASP A 407 -1.49 14.79 0.35
N ILE A 408 -2.07 13.69 -0.12
CA ILE A 408 -3.25 13.05 0.46
C ILE A 408 -2.94 11.58 0.75
N PRO A 409 -3.46 11.01 1.85
CA PRO A 409 -3.43 9.56 2.03
C PRO A 409 -4.18 8.86 0.90
N LEU A 410 -3.64 7.74 0.42
CA LEU A 410 -4.38 6.90 -0.51
C LEU A 410 -5.48 6.17 0.24
N ASN A 411 -6.73 6.39 -0.16
CA ASN A 411 -7.89 5.80 0.49
C ASN A 411 -9.10 5.70 -0.47
N GLN A 412 -10.22 5.18 0.05
CA GLN A 412 -11.46 4.99 -0.73
C GLN A 412 -11.99 6.29 -1.35
N GLY A 413 -11.72 7.44 -0.77
CA GLY A 413 -12.14 8.73 -1.33
C GLY A 413 -11.65 8.93 -2.77
N CYS A 414 -10.48 8.39 -3.12
CA CYS A 414 -9.97 8.46 -4.48
C CYS A 414 -10.89 7.77 -5.52
N LEU A 415 -11.66 6.75 -5.13
CA LEU A 415 -12.57 6.02 -6.02
C LEU A 415 -14.02 6.53 -5.96
N LYS A 416 -14.41 7.37 -4.99
CA LYS A 416 -15.79 7.88 -4.90
C LYS A 416 -16.28 8.62 -6.15
N PRO A 417 -15.47 9.48 -6.83
CA PRO A 417 -15.90 10.17 -8.05
C PRO A 417 -15.77 9.31 -9.32
N VAL A 418 -15.47 8.02 -9.18
CA VAL A 418 -15.13 7.14 -10.31
C VAL A 418 -16.11 5.97 -10.40
N GLU A 419 -16.59 5.73 -11.61
CA GLU A 419 -17.28 4.50 -11.99
C GLU A 419 -16.31 3.58 -12.75
N ILE A 420 -16.31 2.28 -12.42
CA ILE A 420 -15.45 1.27 -13.05
C ILE A 420 -16.34 0.18 -13.62
N ILE A 421 -16.37 0.07 -14.93
CA ILE A 421 -17.11 -0.94 -15.70
C ILE A 421 -16.11 -1.96 -16.23
N VAL A 422 -16.18 -3.19 -15.73
CA VAL A 422 -15.37 -4.33 -16.20
C VAL A 422 -16.34 -5.47 -16.52
N PRO A 423 -16.53 -5.82 -17.80
CA PRO A 423 -17.45 -6.88 -18.20
C PRO A 423 -17.10 -8.22 -17.53
N GLU A 424 -18.11 -8.96 -17.11
CA GLU A 424 -17.94 -10.34 -16.63
C GLU A 424 -17.44 -11.25 -17.75
N GLY A 425 -16.56 -12.20 -17.42
CA GLY A 425 -16.00 -13.17 -18.36
C GLY A 425 -14.90 -12.61 -19.26
N CYS A 426 -14.48 -11.35 -19.09
CA CYS A 426 -13.24 -10.87 -19.69
C CYS A 426 -12.04 -11.17 -18.77
N PHE A 427 -10.81 -11.13 -19.32
CA PHE A 427 -9.62 -11.47 -18.52
C PHE A 427 -9.28 -10.46 -17.41
N LEU A 428 -9.99 -9.32 -17.32
CA LEU A 428 -9.94 -8.37 -16.21
C LEU A 428 -11.06 -8.58 -15.17
N ASN A 429 -11.94 -9.56 -15.38
CA ASN A 429 -12.99 -10.00 -14.46
C ASN A 429 -13.38 -11.46 -14.80
N PRO A 430 -12.44 -12.41 -14.58
CA PRO A 430 -12.59 -13.80 -14.97
C PRO A 430 -13.52 -14.58 -14.04
N SER A 431 -13.78 -15.84 -14.40
CA SER A 431 -14.49 -16.80 -13.55
C SER A 431 -13.75 -17.08 -12.24
N ALA A 432 -14.47 -17.67 -11.28
CA ALA A 432 -13.90 -17.96 -9.95
C ALA A 432 -12.82 -19.06 -9.98
N GLU A 433 -12.83 -19.89 -10.99
CA GLU A 433 -11.92 -21.02 -11.17
C GLU A 433 -10.70 -20.68 -12.05
N ALA A 434 -10.69 -19.50 -12.66
CA ALA A 434 -9.61 -19.07 -13.55
C ALA A 434 -8.27 -18.95 -12.82
N ALA A 435 -7.20 -19.35 -13.48
CA ALA A 435 -5.85 -19.09 -13.02
C ALA A 435 -5.56 -17.58 -13.08
N VAL A 436 -5.02 -17.01 -12.01
CA VAL A 436 -4.86 -15.55 -11.82
C VAL A 436 -3.49 -15.12 -11.32
N VAL A 437 -2.55 -16.05 -11.13
CA VAL A 437 -1.25 -15.74 -10.54
C VAL A 437 -0.49 -14.69 -11.36
N GLY A 438 -0.52 -14.79 -12.69
CA GLY A 438 0.06 -13.79 -13.60
C GLY A 438 -0.74 -12.48 -13.65
N GLY A 439 -2.04 -12.52 -13.37
CA GLY A 439 -2.89 -11.34 -13.33
C GLY A 439 -2.44 -10.30 -12.32
N ASN A 440 -2.04 -10.75 -11.13
CA ASN A 440 -1.53 -9.88 -10.07
C ASN A 440 -0.21 -9.17 -10.44
N VAL A 441 0.67 -9.84 -11.19
CA VAL A 441 2.06 -9.41 -11.38
C VAL A 441 2.41 -8.98 -12.81
N LEU A 442 1.61 -9.35 -13.79
CA LEU A 442 1.78 -9.02 -15.21
C LEU A 442 0.66 -8.09 -15.69
N THR A 443 -0.57 -8.56 -15.65
CA THR A 443 -1.74 -7.80 -16.13
C THR A 443 -1.95 -6.52 -15.33
N SER A 444 -1.68 -6.52 -14.02
CA SER A 444 -1.75 -5.32 -13.18
C SER A 444 -0.85 -4.20 -13.68
N GLN A 445 0.38 -4.50 -14.07
CA GLN A 445 1.34 -3.55 -14.64
C GLN A 445 0.83 -3.00 -15.98
N ARG A 446 0.27 -3.89 -16.81
CA ARG A 446 -0.25 -3.54 -18.14
C ARG A 446 -1.51 -2.65 -18.04
N VAL A 447 -2.43 -2.95 -17.10
CA VAL A 447 -3.60 -2.08 -16.82
C VAL A 447 -3.15 -0.70 -16.35
N THR A 448 -2.11 -0.62 -15.51
CA THR A 448 -1.56 0.65 -15.05
C THR A 448 -0.97 1.45 -16.22
N ASP A 449 -0.13 0.83 -17.06
CA ASP A 449 0.39 1.44 -18.29
C ASP A 449 -0.75 1.94 -19.19
N LEU A 450 -1.82 1.14 -19.35
CA LEU A 450 -2.99 1.49 -20.15
C LEU A 450 -3.74 2.72 -19.61
N VAL A 451 -3.96 2.78 -18.30
CA VAL A 451 -4.63 3.93 -17.66
C VAL A 451 -3.78 5.18 -17.79
N LEU A 452 -2.47 5.11 -17.52
CA LEU A 452 -1.56 6.25 -17.69
C LEU A 452 -1.44 6.68 -19.16
N LYS A 453 -1.50 5.73 -20.11
CA LYS A 453 -1.58 6.02 -21.55
C LYS A 453 -2.84 6.81 -21.90
N ALA A 454 -4.02 6.41 -21.38
CA ALA A 454 -5.28 7.12 -21.58
C ALA A 454 -5.18 8.57 -21.07
N PHE A 455 -4.61 8.79 -19.89
CA PHE A 455 -4.34 10.12 -19.33
C PHE A 455 -3.23 10.90 -20.05
N ARG A 456 -2.51 10.28 -20.98
CA ARG A 456 -1.32 10.83 -21.66
C ARG A 456 -0.25 11.27 -20.67
N ALA A 457 -0.09 10.51 -19.58
CA ALA A 457 0.79 10.87 -18.47
C ALA A 457 2.25 10.50 -18.73
N CYS A 458 2.51 9.28 -19.21
CA CYS A 458 3.87 8.79 -19.50
C CYS A 458 3.85 7.61 -20.48
N ALA A 459 5.02 7.27 -21.01
CA ALA A 459 5.27 6.07 -21.78
C ALA A 459 5.19 4.81 -20.91
N ALA A 460 5.10 3.63 -21.54
CA ALA A 460 5.02 2.36 -20.82
C ALA A 460 6.24 2.10 -19.94
N SER A 461 6.00 1.44 -18.84
CA SER A 461 7.03 0.85 -17.99
C SER A 461 7.55 -0.49 -18.55
N GLN A 462 8.37 -1.20 -17.77
CA GLN A 462 8.75 -2.59 -18.06
C GLN A 462 7.53 -3.54 -18.27
N GLY A 463 6.34 -3.16 -17.81
CA GLY A 463 5.08 -3.84 -18.05
C GLY A 463 4.91 -5.22 -17.44
N CYS A 464 5.77 -5.61 -16.52
CA CYS A 464 5.70 -6.85 -15.75
C CYS A 464 6.58 -6.74 -14.50
N MET A 465 6.40 -7.66 -13.54
CA MET A 465 7.27 -7.71 -12.35
C MET A 465 8.45 -8.69 -12.53
N ASN A 466 8.54 -9.41 -13.66
CA ASN A 466 9.55 -10.43 -13.94
C ASN A 466 9.70 -11.41 -12.77
N ASN A 467 8.62 -12.10 -12.43
CA ASN A 467 8.58 -12.96 -11.25
C ASN A 467 9.35 -14.25 -11.51
N PHE A 468 10.44 -14.40 -10.80
CA PHE A 468 11.32 -15.54 -10.91
C PHE A 468 11.16 -16.46 -9.71
N THR A 469 10.83 -17.73 -9.97
CA THR A 469 10.71 -18.78 -8.96
C THR A 469 11.69 -19.89 -9.23
N PHE A 470 12.17 -20.51 -8.17
CA PHE A 470 12.89 -21.77 -8.23
C PHE A 470 12.73 -22.55 -6.94
N GLY A 471 12.92 -23.85 -7.02
CA GLY A 471 12.83 -24.71 -5.87
C GLY A 471 12.83 -26.19 -6.22
N ASP A 472 12.60 -26.99 -5.22
CA ASP A 472 12.41 -28.43 -5.35
C ASP A 472 11.30 -28.91 -4.39
N LYS A 473 11.30 -30.18 -4.02
CA LYS A 473 10.34 -30.76 -3.07
C LYS A 473 10.46 -30.24 -1.63
N ASP A 474 11.60 -29.63 -1.28
CA ASP A 474 11.97 -29.26 0.08
C ASP A 474 11.88 -27.74 0.34
N PHE A 475 11.91 -26.92 -0.73
CA PHE A 475 11.78 -25.46 -0.61
C PHE A 475 11.21 -24.82 -1.88
N GLY A 476 10.65 -23.61 -1.72
CA GLY A 476 10.28 -22.71 -2.81
C GLY A 476 10.84 -21.32 -2.56
N TYR A 477 11.39 -20.71 -3.60
CA TYR A 477 11.86 -19.32 -3.63
C TYR A 477 11.13 -18.52 -4.69
N TYR A 478 10.93 -17.22 -4.41
CA TYR A 478 10.28 -16.29 -5.31
C TYR A 478 10.93 -14.91 -5.21
N GLU A 479 11.12 -14.23 -6.33
CA GLU A 479 11.54 -12.82 -6.38
C GLU A 479 10.89 -12.06 -7.54
N THR A 480 10.86 -10.73 -7.41
CA THR A 480 10.55 -9.78 -8.48
C THR A 480 11.85 -9.13 -8.98
N ILE A 481 11.96 -8.94 -10.29
CA ILE A 481 13.15 -8.34 -10.91
C ILE A 481 12.75 -6.97 -11.48
N ALA A 482 13.48 -5.93 -11.09
CA ALA A 482 13.26 -4.56 -11.54
C ALA A 482 13.47 -4.38 -13.05
N GLY A 483 13.04 -3.26 -13.59
CA GLY A 483 13.22 -2.87 -14.99
C GLY A 483 13.33 -1.37 -15.15
N GLY A 484 12.97 -0.84 -16.31
CA GLY A 484 12.96 0.59 -16.58
C GLY A 484 11.58 1.23 -16.42
N HIS A 485 11.54 2.47 -15.95
CA HIS A 485 10.34 3.29 -15.93
C HIS A 485 10.17 4.06 -17.25
N GLY A 486 8.94 4.23 -17.73
CA GLY A 486 8.65 5.06 -18.90
C GLY A 486 8.92 6.55 -18.63
N ALA A 487 9.34 7.29 -19.67
CA ALA A 487 9.50 8.74 -19.58
C ALA A 487 8.17 9.48 -19.70
N GLY A 488 8.12 10.70 -19.17
CA GLY A 488 6.96 11.58 -19.28
C GLY A 488 7.34 13.01 -19.68
N PRO A 489 6.36 13.92 -19.81
CA PRO A 489 6.61 15.29 -20.19
C PRO A 489 7.49 16.03 -19.15
N GLY A 490 8.72 16.37 -19.52
CA GLY A 490 9.67 17.09 -18.66
C GLY A 490 10.59 16.24 -17.80
N TRP A 491 10.54 14.89 -17.90
CA TRP A 491 11.38 14.01 -17.10
C TRP A 491 11.74 12.71 -17.86
N VAL A 492 12.92 12.17 -17.55
CA VAL A 492 13.43 10.90 -18.08
C VAL A 492 12.96 9.73 -17.24
N GLY A 493 12.86 8.55 -17.83
CA GLY A 493 12.60 7.30 -17.10
C GLY A 493 13.75 6.93 -16.18
N GLN A 494 13.45 6.25 -15.08
CA GLN A 494 14.44 5.79 -14.11
C GLN A 494 14.88 4.37 -14.43
N ASP A 495 16.20 4.12 -14.33
CA ASP A 495 16.81 2.83 -14.62
C ASP A 495 16.68 1.87 -13.43
N GLY A 496 16.51 0.59 -13.70
CA GLY A 496 16.60 -0.49 -12.71
C GLY A 496 15.68 -0.33 -11.51
N VAL A 497 14.45 0.14 -11.69
CA VAL A 497 13.49 0.45 -10.64
C VAL A 497 12.25 -0.43 -10.74
N HIS A 498 11.68 -0.80 -9.60
CA HIS A 498 10.33 -1.35 -9.57
C HIS A 498 9.32 -0.26 -9.89
N THR A 499 8.33 -0.59 -10.73
CA THR A 499 7.34 0.37 -11.23
C THR A 499 5.93 0.00 -10.79
N HIS A 500 5.07 1.02 -10.71
CA HIS A 500 3.62 0.91 -10.55
C HIS A 500 3.17 -0.01 -9.40
N MET A 501 2.85 -1.27 -9.71
CA MET A 501 2.15 -2.17 -8.80
C MET A 501 3.05 -2.85 -7.78
N THR A 502 4.37 -2.71 -7.89
CA THR A 502 5.31 -3.27 -6.91
C THR A 502 6.41 -2.27 -6.54
N ASN A 503 6.85 -2.34 -5.30
CA ASN A 503 8.01 -1.63 -4.75
C ASN A 503 8.80 -2.54 -3.79
N THR A 504 8.72 -3.86 -3.99
CA THR A 504 9.47 -4.83 -3.19
C THR A 504 10.96 -4.60 -3.31
N ARG A 505 11.70 -5.08 -2.32
CA ARG A 505 13.16 -5.20 -2.43
C ARG A 505 13.50 -6.51 -3.13
N ILE A 506 14.74 -6.63 -3.59
CA ILE A 506 15.31 -7.91 -4.01
C ILE A 506 16.10 -8.50 -2.85
N THR A 507 16.19 -9.83 -2.78
CA THR A 507 16.95 -10.51 -1.74
C THR A 507 18.44 -10.17 -1.89
N ASP A 508 19.07 -9.82 -0.77
CA ASP A 508 20.50 -9.59 -0.69
C ASP A 508 21.25 -10.85 -1.18
N PRO A 509 22.32 -10.70 -2.01
CA PRO A 509 23.06 -11.83 -2.54
C PRO A 509 23.59 -12.79 -1.47
N GLU A 510 24.10 -12.27 -0.36
CA GLU A 510 24.64 -13.10 0.72
C GLU A 510 23.55 -13.93 1.40
N VAL A 511 22.36 -13.33 1.64
CA VAL A 511 21.20 -14.04 2.20
C VAL A 511 20.72 -15.10 1.21
N LEU A 512 20.66 -14.77 -0.09
CA LEU A 512 20.22 -15.68 -1.15
C LEU A 512 21.12 -16.92 -1.22
N GLU A 513 22.42 -16.72 -1.28
CA GLU A 513 23.43 -17.78 -1.44
C GLU A 513 23.60 -18.64 -0.16
N ILE A 514 23.36 -18.07 1.04
CA ILE A 514 23.36 -18.83 2.29
C ILE A 514 22.13 -19.73 2.42
N ARG A 515 20.95 -19.23 2.00
CA ARG A 515 19.68 -19.95 2.18
C ARG A 515 19.39 -20.97 1.08
N TYR A 516 19.86 -20.73 -0.13
CA TYR A 516 19.49 -21.52 -1.31
C TYR A 516 20.75 -21.97 -2.09
N PRO A 517 20.69 -23.11 -2.78
CA PRO A 517 21.84 -23.65 -3.52
C PRO A 517 22.04 -22.94 -4.85
N VAL A 518 22.32 -21.64 -4.80
CA VAL A 518 22.51 -20.78 -5.96
C VAL A 518 23.71 -19.85 -5.77
N CYS A 519 24.20 -19.27 -6.88
CA CYS A 519 25.20 -18.21 -6.88
C CYS A 519 24.75 -17.09 -7.83
N LEU A 520 24.70 -15.85 -7.35
CA LEU A 520 24.41 -14.67 -8.15
C LEU A 520 25.65 -14.29 -8.97
N ARG A 521 25.62 -14.53 -10.29
CA ARG A 521 26.73 -14.24 -11.19
C ARG A 521 26.77 -12.79 -11.64
N GLN A 522 25.59 -12.20 -11.90
CA GLN A 522 25.48 -10.79 -12.32
C GLN A 522 24.17 -10.17 -11.87
N PHE A 523 24.25 -8.91 -11.42
CA PHE A 523 23.10 -8.02 -11.27
C PHE A 523 23.55 -6.61 -11.68
N ALA A 524 23.12 -6.14 -12.84
CA ALA A 524 23.59 -4.90 -13.45
C ALA A 524 22.50 -4.21 -14.29
N ILE A 525 22.67 -2.92 -14.56
CA ILE A 525 21.84 -2.20 -15.53
C ILE A 525 22.09 -2.75 -16.94
N ARG A 526 21.01 -2.92 -17.72
CA ARG A 526 21.04 -3.29 -19.14
C ARG A 526 21.09 -2.03 -19.98
N ASP A 527 22.29 -1.47 -20.13
CA ASP A 527 22.51 -0.20 -20.83
C ASP A 527 21.87 -0.16 -22.23
N GLY A 528 21.21 0.96 -22.56
CA GLY A 528 20.61 1.20 -23.86
C GLY A 528 19.30 0.44 -24.11
N SER A 529 18.68 -0.19 -23.11
CA SER A 529 17.40 -0.89 -23.26
C SER A 529 16.18 0.03 -23.18
N GLY A 530 16.30 1.24 -22.63
CA GLY A 530 15.24 2.25 -22.58
C GLY A 530 14.93 2.86 -23.95
N GLY A 531 13.66 3.18 -24.20
CA GLY A 531 13.20 3.80 -25.44
C GLY A 531 13.80 5.21 -25.64
N GLN A 532 14.19 5.52 -26.85
CA GLN A 532 14.76 6.83 -27.18
C GLN A 532 13.65 7.86 -27.49
N GLY A 533 13.88 9.13 -27.16
CA GLY A 533 12.97 10.22 -27.41
C GLY A 533 13.53 11.55 -26.90
N GLN A 534 12.69 12.59 -26.84
CA GLN A 534 13.08 13.84 -26.21
C GLN A 534 13.49 13.61 -24.74
N TYR A 535 12.76 12.73 -24.07
CA TYR A 535 13.09 12.20 -22.74
C TYR A 535 13.25 10.69 -22.87
N LYS A 536 14.44 10.17 -22.51
CA LYS A 536 14.75 8.74 -22.59
C LYS A 536 13.96 7.96 -21.56
N GLY A 537 13.41 6.79 -21.93
CA GLY A 537 12.92 5.77 -21.00
C GLY A 537 14.05 5.13 -20.21
N GLY A 538 13.75 4.63 -19.01
CA GLY A 538 14.73 3.98 -18.14
C GLY A 538 15.21 2.64 -18.69
N ASP A 539 16.48 2.31 -18.40
CA ASP A 539 17.08 1.03 -18.75
C ASP A 539 16.67 -0.08 -17.76
N GLY A 540 16.50 -1.29 -18.25
CA GLY A 540 16.21 -2.48 -17.46
C GLY A 540 17.45 -3.03 -16.76
N VAL A 541 17.34 -4.28 -16.26
CA VAL A 541 18.44 -4.96 -15.57
C VAL A 541 18.79 -6.30 -16.20
N ILE A 542 20.00 -6.77 -15.94
CA ILE A 542 20.49 -8.12 -16.17
C ILE A 542 20.60 -8.80 -14.82
N ARG A 543 19.99 -9.98 -14.68
CA ARG A 543 20.13 -10.81 -13.49
C ARG A 543 20.45 -12.24 -13.91
N GLU A 544 21.62 -12.71 -13.50
CA GLU A 544 22.15 -14.03 -13.83
C GLU A 544 22.39 -14.82 -12.55
N ILE A 545 21.72 -15.98 -12.45
CA ILE A 545 21.79 -16.88 -11.30
C ILE A 545 22.26 -18.25 -11.79
N GLU A 546 23.28 -18.79 -11.15
CA GLU A 546 23.76 -20.15 -11.35
C GLU A 546 23.17 -21.07 -10.28
N PHE A 547 22.66 -22.22 -10.69
CA PHE A 547 22.15 -23.26 -9.81
C PHE A 547 23.29 -24.23 -9.47
N LEU A 548 23.51 -24.45 -8.17
CA LEU A 548 24.59 -25.30 -7.63
C LEU A 548 24.11 -26.70 -7.26
N LYS A 549 22.82 -27.00 -7.50
CA LYS A 549 22.17 -28.29 -7.22
C LYS A 549 21.43 -28.76 -8.46
N ASP A 550 21.41 -30.07 -8.71
CA ASP A 550 20.59 -30.69 -9.75
C ASP A 550 19.12 -30.73 -9.35
N ASP A 551 18.25 -30.97 -10.32
CA ASP A 551 16.80 -31.14 -10.17
C ASP A 551 16.06 -29.93 -9.55
N ILE A 552 16.57 -28.71 -9.77
CA ILE A 552 15.85 -27.47 -9.44
C ILE A 552 14.84 -27.17 -10.55
N GLU A 553 13.57 -27.06 -10.17
CA GLU A 553 12.52 -26.53 -11.04
C GLU A 553 12.55 -25.00 -11.03
N ILE A 554 12.56 -24.38 -12.21
CA ILE A 554 12.56 -22.93 -12.36
C ILE A 554 11.33 -22.46 -13.12
N GLY A 555 10.80 -21.30 -12.76
CA GLY A 555 9.70 -20.63 -13.44
C GLY A 555 9.95 -19.14 -13.58
N LEU A 556 9.44 -18.55 -14.66
CA LEU A 556 9.51 -17.11 -14.86
C LEU A 556 8.20 -16.63 -15.46
N LEU A 557 7.45 -15.86 -14.68
CA LEU A 557 6.31 -15.09 -15.18
C LEU A 557 6.84 -13.78 -15.79
N SER A 558 6.63 -13.58 -17.08
CA SER A 558 7.18 -12.43 -17.78
C SER A 558 6.30 -11.98 -18.94
N GLU A 559 6.26 -10.67 -19.16
CA GLU A 559 5.61 -9.98 -20.26
C GLU A 559 6.58 -9.02 -20.94
N ARG A 560 6.18 -8.38 -22.03
CA ARG A 560 7.05 -7.51 -22.85
C ARG A 560 8.23 -8.28 -23.48
N ARG A 561 8.01 -9.54 -23.83
CA ARG A 561 8.96 -10.35 -24.62
C ARG A 561 8.66 -10.29 -26.11
N ALA A 562 7.35 -10.26 -26.48
CA ALA A 562 6.88 -10.12 -27.85
C ALA A 562 6.44 -8.68 -28.16
N ILE A 563 5.69 -8.06 -27.29
CA ILE A 563 5.14 -6.71 -27.45
C ILE A 563 6.03 -5.71 -26.69
N PRO A 564 6.80 -4.84 -27.35
CA PRO A 564 7.71 -3.91 -26.69
C PRO A 564 6.95 -2.85 -25.85
N PRO A 565 7.58 -2.29 -24.78
CA PRO A 565 7.01 -1.15 -24.08
C PRO A 565 6.86 0.04 -25.02
N PHE A 566 5.65 0.60 -25.12
CA PHE A 566 5.37 1.69 -26.05
C PHE A 566 5.99 3.02 -25.61
N GLY A 567 6.45 3.81 -26.59
CA GLY A 567 6.77 5.22 -26.42
C GLY A 567 5.52 6.10 -26.55
N MET A 568 5.59 7.35 -26.09
CA MET A 568 4.51 8.33 -26.19
C MET A 568 4.96 9.58 -26.97
N ALA A 569 4.00 10.30 -27.57
CA ALA A 569 4.24 11.57 -28.26
C ALA A 569 5.40 11.57 -29.28
N GLY A 570 5.58 10.45 -30.02
CA GLY A 570 6.64 10.28 -31.00
C GLY A 570 7.94 9.68 -30.45
N GLY A 571 8.00 9.33 -29.15
CA GLY A 571 9.10 8.54 -28.58
C GLY A 571 9.10 7.09 -29.09
N HIS A 572 10.27 6.48 -29.12
CA HIS A 572 10.46 5.10 -29.56
C HIS A 572 10.13 4.11 -28.44
N CYS A 573 9.77 2.88 -28.84
CA CYS A 573 9.60 1.77 -27.89
C CYS A 573 10.92 1.42 -27.18
N GLY A 574 10.80 0.93 -25.95
CA GLY A 574 11.90 0.28 -25.24
C GLY A 574 12.20 -1.10 -25.82
N ALA A 575 13.36 -1.66 -25.48
CA ALA A 575 13.73 -3.01 -25.86
C ALA A 575 12.90 -4.07 -25.12
N THR A 576 12.54 -5.16 -25.79
CA THR A 576 11.89 -6.31 -25.16
C THR A 576 12.81 -7.01 -24.16
N GLY A 577 12.24 -7.63 -23.13
CA GLY A 577 12.93 -8.51 -22.20
C GLY A 577 13.41 -9.80 -22.88
N LYS A 578 14.40 -10.48 -22.28
CA LYS A 578 14.94 -11.76 -22.75
C LYS A 578 15.12 -12.71 -21.57
N ASN A 579 14.69 -13.96 -21.75
CA ASN A 579 14.90 -15.04 -20.80
C ASN A 579 15.87 -16.03 -21.44
N LEU A 580 17.02 -16.27 -20.83
CA LEU A 580 18.09 -17.08 -21.38
C LEU A 580 18.43 -18.21 -20.41
N LEU A 581 18.55 -19.44 -20.93
CA LEU A 581 19.08 -20.59 -20.21
C LEU A 581 20.46 -20.90 -20.76
N ILE A 582 21.48 -20.76 -19.93
CA ILE A 582 22.87 -21.06 -20.30
C ILE A 582 23.25 -22.44 -19.75
N HIS A 583 23.57 -23.38 -20.63
CA HIS A 583 24.00 -24.71 -20.25
C HIS A 583 25.48 -24.74 -19.85
N PRO A 584 25.93 -25.77 -19.06
CA PRO A 584 27.33 -25.89 -18.66
C PRO A 584 28.34 -25.92 -19.84
N ASP A 585 27.89 -26.36 -21.00
CA ASP A 585 28.70 -26.38 -22.25
C ASP A 585 28.68 -25.04 -23.01
N GLY A 586 28.06 -23.99 -22.46
CA GLY A 586 27.97 -22.66 -23.05
C GLY A 586 26.87 -22.48 -24.09
N ARG A 587 26.03 -23.47 -24.36
CA ARG A 587 24.85 -23.29 -25.21
C ARG A 587 23.83 -22.39 -24.51
N VAL A 588 23.17 -21.53 -25.28
CA VAL A 588 22.12 -20.60 -24.84
C VAL A 588 20.81 -20.96 -25.51
#